data_b57922bc5438712a001539e76fe46e4f
#
_entry.id   b57922bc5438712a001539e76fe46e4f
#
_cell.length_a   1.000
_cell.length_b   1.000
_cell.length_c   1.000
_cell.angle_alpha   90.00
_cell.angle_beta   90.00
_cell.angle_gamma   90.00
#
_symmetry.space_group_name_H-M   'P 1'
#
loop_
_entity.id
_entity.type
_entity.pdbx_description
1 polymer ?
#
loop_
_entity_poly.entity_id
_entity_poly.type
_entity_poly.pdbx_seq_one_letter_code
_entity_poly.pdbx_strand_id
1 'polypeptide(L)'
;DLHQLVLTSHEGDGKKDVTAIAEFSVEPSGIVTVSPTGLIRVIGNGSATIIAEYAGSLLSRAISVNQADEQLPISFPNEIVPIFTRHGCNGGGCHGKAEGQNGFKLSLLGYEPQDDHGYLVREGLGRRIFRASPTHSLLLLKASGELPHQGGSRLTRNSDDYKTIVRWI
;
A
#
# COMPACT_ATOMS: atom_id res chain seq x y z
N ASP A 1 3.45 6.50 -8.30
CA ASP A 1 3.28 5.04 -8.25
C ASP A 1 4.43 4.40 -7.47
N LEU A 2 4.13 3.31 -6.76
CA LEU A 2 5.07 2.49 -6.01
C LEU A 2 5.06 1.08 -6.58
N HIS A 3 6.23 0.53 -6.87
CA HIS A 3 6.39 -0.84 -7.36
C HIS A 3 7.45 -1.56 -6.53
N GLN A 4 7.20 -2.81 -6.17
CA GLN A 4 8.15 -3.63 -5.45
C GLN A 4 9.02 -4.41 -6.43
N LEU A 5 10.33 -4.19 -6.36
CA LEU A 5 11.32 -5.02 -7.02
C LEU A 5 11.65 -6.21 -6.11
N VAL A 6 11.79 -7.38 -6.70
CA VAL A 6 12.26 -8.59 -6.01
C VAL A 6 13.47 -9.12 -6.75
N LEU A 7 14.60 -9.23 -6.04
CA LEU A 7 15.81 -9.84 -6.54
C LEU A 7 15.96 -11.25 -5.96
N THR A 8 16.06 -12.25 -6.84
CA THR A 8 16.16 -13.65 -6.43
C THR A 8 17.51 -14.23 -6.83
N SER A 9 18.26 -14.76 -5.88
CA SER A 9 19.45 -15.58 -6.13
C SER A 9 19.06 -17.04 -6.33
N HIS A 10 19.74 -17.71 -7.26
CA HIS A 10 19.58 -19.14 -7.53
C HIS A 10 20.88 -19.86 -7.10
N GLU A 11 20.78 -20.71 -6.10
CA GLU A 11 21.88 -21.54 -5.62
C GLU A 11 21.47 -23.01 -5.73
N GLY A 12 21.96 -23.71 -6.76
CA GLY A 12 21.48 -25.05 -7.11
C GLY A 12 20.01 -25.03 -7.44
N ASP A 13 19.20 -25.90 -6.81
CA ASP A 13 17.75 -25.95 -6.96
C ASP A 13 17.00 -24.96 -6.05
N GLY A 14 17.73 -24.22 -5.20
CA GLY A 14 17.14 -23.27 -4.25
C GLY A 14 16.95 -21.88 -4.84
N LYS A 15 15.87 -21.20 -4.43
CA LYS A 15 15.62 -19.79 -4.70
C LYS A 15 15.60 -19.03 -3.39
N LYS A 16 16.33 -17.91 -3.33
CA LYS A 16 16.39 -17.05 -2.14
C LYS A 16 16.14 -15.61 -2.54
N ASP A 17 15.23 -14.94 -1.81
CA ASP A 17 15.05 -13.49 -1.93
C ASP A 17 16.25 -12.79 -1.28
N VAL A 18 16.98 -12.02 -2.08
CA VAL A 18 18.15 -11.26 -1.67
C VAL A 18 17.95 -9.75 -1.81
N THR A 19 16.73 -9.31 -2.02
CA THR A 19 16.38 -7.90 -2.28
C THR A 19 16.89 -6.98 -1.18
N ALA A 20 16.69 -7.33 0.09
CA ALA A 20 17.06 -6.48 1.23
C ALA A 20 18.58 -6.42 1.52
N ILE A 21 19.39 -7.25 0.85
CA ILE A 21 20.85 -7.31 1.03
C ILE A 21 21.61 -6.98 -0.25
N ALA A 22 20.90 -6.62 -1.33
CA ALA A 22 21.48 -6.14 -2.57
C ALA A 22 21.63 -4.60 -2.54
N GLU A 23 22.58 -4.08 -3.29
CA GLU A 23 22.72 -2.65 -3.53
C GLU A 23 22.04 -2.27 -4.83
N PHE A 24 21.32 -1.15 -4.82
CA PHE A 24 20.60 -0.66 -5.98
C PHE A 24 21.11 0.71 -6.41
N SER A 25 21.31 0.88 -7.72
CA SER A 25 21.55 2.18 -8.35
C SER A 25 20.64 2.38 -9.56
N VAL A 26 20.49 3.63 -10.00
CA VAL A 26 19.61 4.00 -11.11
C VAL A 26 20.28 5.00 -12.01
N GLU A 27 20.27 4.75 -13.31
CA GLU A 27 20.83 5.63 -14.34
C GLU A 27 19.88 5.82 -15.52
N PRO A 28 19.61 7.07 -15.96
CA PRO A 28 19.96 8.34 -15.30
C PRO A 28 19.14 8.58 -14.04
N SER A 29 19.61 9.44 -13.15
CA SER A 29 18.85 9.91 -12.00
C SER A 29 17.66 10.76 -12.45
N GLY A 30 16.65 10.90 -11.55
CA GLY A 30 15.50 11.78 -11.78
C GLY A 30 14.28 11.14 -12.45
N ILE A 31 14.35 9.86 -12.83
CA ILE A 31 13.21 9.11 -13.38
C ILE A 31 12.54 8.27 -12.28
N VAL A 32 13.34 7.51 -11.56
CA VAL A 32 12.88 6.73 -10.39
C VAL A 32 13.93 6.74 -9.28
N THR A 33 13.53 6.38 -8.07
CA THR A 33 14.44 5.94 -6.99
C THR A 33 14.09 4.52 -6.59
N VAL A 34 15.09 3.80 -6.05
CA VAL A 34 14.91 2.46 -5.46
C VAL A 34 15.39 2.51 -4.01
N SER A 35 14.56 2.08 -3.08
CA SER A 35 14.95 1.97 -1.67
C SER A 35 15.85 0.75 -1.44
N PRO A 36 16.58 0.66 -0.30
CA PRO A 36 17.34 -0.54 0.04
C PRO A 36 16.47 -1.82 0.14
N THR A 37 15.16 -1.68 0.30
CA THR A 37 14.21 -2.81 0.31
C THR A 37 13.60 -3.10 -1.06
N GLY A 38 14.12 -2.48 -2.14
CA GLY A 38 13.65 -2.70 -3.50
C GLY A 38 12.37 -1.94 -3.88
N LEU A 39 11.90 -0.99 -3.06
CA LEU A 39 10.72 -0.19 -3.40
C LEU A 39 11.09 0.89 -4.41
N ILE A 40 10.51 0.80 -5.60
CA ILE A 40 10.67 1.77 -6.69
C ILE A 40 9.65 2.89 -6.48
N ARG A 41 10.12 4.14 -6.49
CA ARG A 41 9.29 5.34 -6.50
C ARG A 41 9.53 6.13 -7.78
N VAL A 42 8.47 6.43 -8.50
CA VAL A 42 8.49 7.28 -9.70
C VAL A 42 8.73 8.73 -9.31
N ILE A 43 9.60 9.42 -10.05
CA ILE A 43 9.93 10.86 -9.89
C ILE A 43 9.57 11.65 -11.14
N GLY A 44 9.87 11.13 -12.32
CA GLY A 44 9.67 11.84 -13.59
C GLY A 44 9.45 10.90 -14.77
N ASN A 45 9.10 11.48 -15.91
CA ASN A 45 8.94 10.75 -17.17
C ASN A 45 10.30 10.44 -17.81
N GLY A 46 10.39 9.31 -18.51
CA GLY A 46 11.56 8.91 -19.26
C GLY A 46 11.91 7.44 -19.07
N SER A 47 13.10 7.09 -19.51
CA SER A 47 13.64 5.73 -19.36
C SER A 47 14.86 5.75 -18.45
N ALA A 48 14.96 4.75 -17.60
CA ALA A 48 16.10 4.54 -16.72
C ALA A 48 16.45 3.06 -16.65
N THR A 49 17.67 2.77 -16.21
CA THR A 49 18.13 1.42 -15.92
C THR A 49 18.34 1.29 -14.41
N ILE A 50 17.68 0.32 -13.81
CA ILE A 50 17.94 -0.10 -12.43
C ILE A 50 19.06 -1.13 -12.49
N ILE A 51 20.09 -0.94 -11.68
CA ILE A 51 21.21 -1.85 -11.54
C ILE A 51 21.16 -2.40 -10.12
N ALA A 52 21.21 -3.72 -10.00
CA ALA A 52 21.28 -4.42 -8.72
C ALA A 52 22.64 -5.13 -8.62
N GLU A 53 23.33 -4.95 -7.50
CA GLU A 53 24.58 -5.64 -7.18
C GLU A 53 24.39 -6.58 -5.99
N TYR A 54 24.74 -7.83 -6.16
CA TYR A 54 24.72 -8.84 -5.11
C TYR A 54 25.86 -9.86 -5.30
N ALA A 55 26.65 -10.07 -4.25
CA ALA A 55 27.77 -11.03 -4.23
C ALA A 55 28.74 -10.88 -5.43
N GLY A 56 29.03 -9.64 -5.85
CA GLY A 56 29.90 -9.34 -6.99
C GLY A 56 29.27 -9.56 -8.37
N SER A 57 28.00 -9.91 -8.44
CA SER A 57 27.24 -10.02 -9.69
C SER A 57 26.39 -8.79 -9.90
N LEU A 58 26.37 -8.27 -11.14
CA LEU A 58 25.56 -7.15 -11.56
C LEU A 58 24.40 -7.63 -12.44
N LEU A 59 23.21 -7.17 -12.13
CA LEU A 59 22.02 -7.37 -12.94
C LEU A 59 21.40 -6.00 -13.27
N SER A 60 20.99 -5.80 -14.51
CA SER A 60 20.34 -4.55 -14.93
C SER A 60 18.96 -4.78 -15.50
N ARG A 61 18.07 -3.82 -15.26
CA ARG A 61 16.70 -3.82 -15.80
C ARG A 61 16.34 -2.43 -16.30
N ALA A 62 16.07 -2.33 -17.61
CA ALA A 62 15.52 -1.10 -18.18
C ALA A 62 14.04 -0.97 -17.80
N ILE A 63 13.64 0.25 -17.46
CA ILE A 63 12.26 0.64 -17.18
C ILE A 63 11.93 1.91 -17.95
N SER A 64 10.65 2.10 -18.28
CA SER A 64 10.13 3.33 -18.87
C SER A 64 8.97 3.85 -18.02
N VAL A 65 9.01 5.13 -17.74
CA VAL A 65 7.96 5.85 -17.01
C VAL A 65 7.30 6.81 -17.97
N ASN A 66 5.99 6.67 -18.11
CA ASN A 66 5.16 7.60 -18.86
C ASN A 66 4.09 8.15 -17.92
N GLN A 67 3.71 9.41 -18.10
CA GLN A 67 2.65 10.06 -17.32
C GLN A 67 2.94 10.08 -15.80
N ALA A 68 4.19 10.34 -15.41
CA ALA A 68 4.60 10.43 -14.00
C ALA A 68 3.79 11.46 -13.19
N ASP A 69 3.32 12.51 -13.85
CA ASP A 69 2.51 13.59 -13.27
C ASP A 69 1.02 13.24 -13.18
N GLU A 70 0.59 12.14 -13.80
CA GLU A 70 -0.79 11.70 -13.79
C GLU A 70 -1.10 10.94 -12.51
N GLN A 71 -2.01 11.49 -11.71
CA GLN A 71 -2.48 10.79 -10.51
C GLN A 71 -3.51 9.72 -10.93
N LEU A 72 -3.07 8.49 -11.05
CA LEU A 72 -3.97 7.37 -11.29
C LEU A 72 -4.97 7.22 -10.13
N PRO A 73 -6.22 6.83 -10.41
CA PRO A 73 -7.19 6.50 -9.38
C PRO A 73 -6.65 5.38 -8.47
N ILE A 74 -6.83 5.54 -7.16
CA ILE A 74 -6.45 4.51 -6.20
C ILE A 74 -7.36 3.30 -6.36
N SER A 75 -6.76 2.14 -6.55
CA SER A 75 -7.47 0.86 -6.61
C SER A 75 -7.82 0.37 -5.19
N PHE A 76 -9.11 0.33 -4.86
CA PHE A 76 -9.53 -0.17 -3.56
C PHE A 76 -9.03 -1.60 -3.28
N PRO A 77 -9.22 -2.60 -4.18
CA PRO A 77 -8.73 -3.95 -3.94
C PRO A 77 -7.21 -4.05 -3.82
N ASN A 78 -6.47 -3.30 -4.65
CA ASN A 78 -5.03 -3.50 -4.78
C ASN A 78 -4.19 -2.59 -3.88
N GLU A 79 -4.77 -1.48 -3.38
CA GLU A 79 -4.04 -0.50 -2.58
C GLU A 79 -4.65 -0.30 -1.18
N ILE A 80 -5.99 -0.20 -1.07
CA ILE A 80 -6.65 0.05 0.22
C ILE A 80 -6.81 -1.23 1.05
N VAL A 81 -7.26 -2.33 0.43
CA VAL A 81 -7.41 -3.62 1.13
C VAL A 81 -6.08 -4.11 1.72
N PRO A 82 -4.94 -4.06 1.02
CA PRO A 82 -3.64 -4.38 1.61
C PRO A 82 -3.26 -3.50 2.80
N ILE A 83 -3.62 -2.21 2.81
CA ILE A 83 -3.42 -1.35 3.98
C ILE A 83 -4.23 -1.87 5.17
N PHE A 84 -5.51 -2.19 4.98
CA PHE A 84 -6.34 -2.75 6.06
C PHE A 84 -5.78 -4.06 6.60
N THR A 85 -5.27 -4.93 5.72
CA THR A 85 -4.68 -6.21 6.13
C THR A 85 -3.40 -6.00 6.93
N ARG A 86 -2.50 -5.14 6.46
CA ARG A 86 -1.23 -4.82 7.12
C ARG A 86 -1.42 -4.22 8.51
N HIS A 87 -2.44 -3.39 8.70
CA HIS A 87 -2.80 -2.79 9.97
C HIS A 87 -3.75 -3.66 10.82
N GLY A 88 -4.11 -4.86 10.35
CA GLY A 88 -4.96 -5.82 11.06
C GLY A 88 -6.44 -5.42 11.15
N CYS A 89 -6.89 -4.42 10.36
CA CYS A 89 -8.27 -3.92 10.42
C CYS A 89 -9.29 -4.99 10.02
N ASN A 90 -8.98 -5.80 9.01
CA ASN A 90 -9.82 -6.88 8.48
C ASN A 90 -9.45 -8.27 9.03
N GLY A 91 -8.69 -8.32 10.14
CA GLY A 91 -8.40 -9.56 10.85
C GLY A 91 -9.61 -10.06 11.65
N GLY A 92 -9.63 -11.37 11.97
CA GLY A 92 -10.74 -12.03 12.69
C GLY A 92 -10.99 -11.53 14.12
N GLY A 93 -10.02 -10.85 14.75
CA GLY A 93 -10.18 -10.17 16.04
C GLY A 93 -10.72 -8.74 15.92
N CYS A 94 -10.80 -8.20 14.72
CA CYS A 94 -11.25 -6.84 14.42
C CYS A 94 -12.51 -6.87 13.52
N HIS A 95 -12.52 -6.12 12.42
CA HIS A 95 -13.70 -6.02 11.55
C HIS A 95 -13.89 -7.22 10.62
N GLY A 96 -12.88 -8.12 10.49
CA GLY A 96 -12.94 -9.33 9.64
C GLY A 96 -13.67 -10.52 10.28
N LYS A 97 -14.24 -10.39 11.50
CA LYS A 97 -15.11 -11.43 12.05
C LYS A 97 -16.49 -11.37 11.42
N ALA A 98 -17.24 -12.48 11.50
CA ALA A 98 -18.52 -12.66 10.80
C ALA A 98 -19.52 -11.52 11.02
N GLU A 99 -19.62 -10.98 12.25
CA GLU A 99 -20.53 -9.89 12.62
C GLU A 99 -19.87 -8.50 12.59
N GLY A 100 -18.56 -8.43 12.29
CA GLY A 100 -17.80 -7.19 12.40
C GLY A 100 -17.70 -6.66 13.83
N GLN A 101 -17.44 -5.37 13.99
CA GLN A 101 -17.38 -4.66 15.28
C GLN A 101 -18.22 -3.38 15.20
N ASN A 102 -19.13 -3.20 16.17
CA ASN A 102 -19.97 -2.00 16.28
C ASN A 102 -20.69 -1.61 14.98
N GLY A 103 -21.25 -2.61 14.28
CA GLY A 103 -21.95 -2.41 13.01
C GLY A 103 -21.05 -2.02 11.83
N PHE A 104 -19.76 -2.30 11.91
CA PHE A 104 -18.83 -2.23 10.80
C PHE A 104 -18.14 -3.57 10.59
N LYS A 105 -18.30 -4.11 9.40
CA LYS A 105 -17.76 -5.39 8.97
C LYS A 105 -16.81 -5.18 7.79
N LEU A 106 -15.79 -6.01 7.71
CA LEU A 106 -14.97 -6.25 6.54
C LEU A 106 -14.90 -7.76 6.30
N SER A 107 -14.60 -8.18 5.09
CA SER A 107 -14.29 -9.58 4.81
C SER A 107 -12.94 -9.96 5.46
N LEU A 108 -12.82 -11.21 5.87
CA LEU A 108 -11.60 -11.70 6.49
C LEU A 108 -10.42 -11.56 5.51
N LEU A 109 -9.40 -10.80 5.92
CA LEU A 109 -8.19 -10.51 5.14
C LEU A 109 -8.45 -9.91 3.74
N GLY A 110 -9.63 -9.33 3.53
CA GLY A 110 -9.99 -8.68 2.27
C GLY A 110 -10.40 -9.67 1.16
N TYR A 111 -10.96 -10.82 1.52
CA TYR A 111 -11.37 -11.85 0.57
C TYR A 111 -12.47 -11.37 -0.39
N GLU A 112 -13.38 -10.49 0.06
CA GLU A 112 -14.47 -9.91 -0.73
C GLU A 112 -14.34 -8.38 -0.83
N PRO A 113 -13.37 -7.87 -1.62
CA PRO A 113 -13.06 -6.43 -1.64
C PRO A 113 -14.21 -5.56 -2.17
N GLN A 114 -15.10 -6.09 -2.99
CA GLN A 114 -16.27 -5.36 -3.48
C GLN A 114 -17.29 -5.13 -2.38
N ASP A 115 -17.52 -6.14 -1.53
CA ASP A 115 -18.40 -6.04 -0.37
C ASP A 115 -17.78 -5.09 0.66
N ASP A 116 -16.47 -5.20 0.91
CA ASP A 116 -15.73 -4.31 1.80
C ASP A 116 -15.87 -2.84 1.39
N HIS A 117 -15.78 -2.55 0.10
CA HIS A 117 -16.05 -1.22 -0.43
C HIS A 117 -17.49 -0.78 -0.13
N GLY A 118 -18.47 -1.66 -0.35
CA GLY A 118 -19.87 -1.42 -0.05
C GLY A 118 -20.10 -1.12 1.44
N TYR A 119 -19.51 -1.91 2.33
CA TYR A 119 -19.58 -1.71 3.78
C TYR A 119 -19.00 -0.36 4.22
N LEU A 120 -17.95 0.11 3.57
CA LEU A 120 -17.34 1.41 3.85
C LEU A 120 -18.18 2.59 3.35
N VAL A 121 -18.58 2.55 2.08
CA VAL A 121 -19.12 3.75 1.41
C VAL A 121 -20.64 3.86 1.47
N ARG A 122 -21.37 2.75 1.68
CA ARG A 122 -22.85 2.73 1.62
C ARG A 122 -23.50 2.43 2.95
N GLU A 123 -23.00 1.44 3.71
CA GLU A 123 -23.61 1.07 4.96
C GLU A 123 -23.55 2.16 6.02
N GLY A 124 -24.49 2.12 6.94
CA GLY A 124 -24.63 3.11 8.00
C GLY A 124 -24.82 4.52 7.46
N LEU A 125 -25.54 4.66 6.32
CA LEU A 125 -25.79 5.92 5.61
C LEU A 125 -24.50 6.61 5.14
N GLY A 126 -23.46 5.84 4.81
CA GLY A 126 -22.19 6.36 4.31
C GLY A 126 -21.36 7.14 5.35
N ARG A 127 -21.71 7.09 6.63
CA ARG A 127 -21.08 7.91 7.70
C ARG A 127 -19.59 7.67 7.89
N ARG A 128 -19.03 6.58 7.32
CA ARG A 128 -17.61 6.23 7.50
C ARG A 128 -16.69 7.04 6.61
N ILE A 129 -17.22 7.55 5.50
CA ILE A 129 -16.47 8.28 4.47
C ILE A 129 -17.04 9.69 4.33
N PHE A 130 -16.17 10.69 4.42
CA PHE A 130 -16.56 12.09 4.23
C PHE A 130 -15.74 12.71 3.10
N ARG A 131 -16.26 12.62 1.88
CA ARG A 131 -15.58 13.04 0.66
C ARG A 131 -15.25 14.54 0.61
N ALA A 132 -16.09 15.38 1.22
CA ALA A 132 -15.85 16.82 1.23
C ALA A 132 -14.64 17.22 2.08
N SER A 133 -14.28 16.38 3.06
CA SER A 133 -13.10 16.56 3.91
C SER A 133 -12.57 15.19 4.31
N PRO A 134 -11.79 14.51 3.46
CA PRO A 134 -11.37 13.12 3.65
C PRO A 134 -10.72 12.84 5.02
N THR A 135 -9.89 13.76 5.52
CA THR A 135 -9.23 13.62 6.84
C THR A 135 -10.21 13.60 8.02
N HIS A 136 -11.44 14.07 7.82
CA HIS A 136 -12.53 14.01 8.81
C HIS A 136 -13.44 12.78 8.63
N SER A 137 -13.08 11.85 7.74
CA SER A 137 -13.77 10.59 7.62
C SER A 137 -13.68 9.79 8.92
N LEU A 138 -14.79 9.24 9.40
CA LEU A 138 -14.84 8.42 10.61
C LEU A 138 -13.85 7.24 10.52
N LEU A 139 -13.64 6.68 9.33
CA LEU A 139 -12.63 5.68 9.04
C LEU A 139 -11.25 6.13 9.53
N LEU A 140 -10.79 7.31 9.11
CA LEU A 140 -9.47 7.83 9.44
C LEU A 140 -9.38 8.29 10.90
N LEU A 141 -10.38 9.01 11.41
CA LEU A 141 -10.40 9.48 12.80
C LEU A 141 -10.34 8.32 13.80
N LYS A 142 -11.03 7.21 13.51
CA LYS A 142 -10.99 6.01 14.34
C LYS A 142 -9.66 5.27 14.22
N ALA A 143 -9.20 5.06 12.99
CA ALA A 143 -7.97 4.31 12.72
C ALA A 143 -6.72 5.03 13.27
N SER A 144 -6.69 6.36 13.25
CA SER A 144 -5.58 7.16 13.80
C SER A 144 -5.66 7.36 15.32
N GLY A 145 -6.78 7.00 15.96
CA GLY A 145 -6.99 7.22 17.39
C GLY A 145 -7.41 8.64 17.76
N GLU A 146 -7.71 9.51 16.78
CA GLU A 146 -8.27 10.85 17.02
C GLU A 146 -9.68 10.79 17.61
N LEU A 147 -10.41 9.71 17.33
CA LEU A 147 -11.64 9.34 18.05
C LEU A 147 -11.44 8.02 18.79
N PRO A 148 -12.11 7.81 19.94
CA PRO A 148 -12.02 6.56 20.67
C PRO A 148 -12.27 5.34 19.78
N HIS A 149 -11.32 4.42 19.73
CA HIS A 149 -11.35 3.19 18.95
C HIS A 149 -10.89 2.03 19.82
N GLN A 150 -11.76 1.06 20.03
CA GLN A 150 -11.47 -0.09 20.90
C GLN A 150 -10.27 -0.94 20.36
N GLY A 151 -10.04 -0.93 19.04
CA GLY A 151 -8.87 -1.55 18.42
C GLY A 151 -7.55 -0.77 18.63
N GLY A 152 -7.57 0.39 19.28
CA GLY A 152 -6.43 1.30 19.43
C GLY A 152 -6.10 2.08 18.16
N SER A 153 -5.03 2.85 18.20
CA SER A 153 -4.47 3.51 17.01
C SER A 153 -3.78 2.48 16.14
N ARG A 154 -4.22 2.36 14.90
CA ARG A 154 -3.71 1.40 13.92
C ARG A 154 -2.96 2.07 12.78
N LEU A 155 -3.29 3.31 12.48
CA LEU A 155 -2.79 4.06 11.35
C LEU A 155 -2.12 5.34 11.83
N THR A 156 -0.85 5.52 11.52
CA THR A 156 -0.14 6.75 11.87
C THR A 156 -0.58 7.88 10.96
N ARG A 157 -1.02 9.00 11.54
CA ARG A 157 -1.40 10.20 10.79
C ARG A 157 -0.23 10.66 9.91
N ASN A 158 -0.54 11.08 8.69
CA ASN A 158 0.41 11.54 7.68
C ASN A 158 1.41 10.48 7.17
N SER A 159 1.30 9.22 7.59
CA SER A 159 2.03 8.13 6.94
C SER A 159 1.62 7.97 5.47
N ASP A 160 2.41 7.27 4.67
CA ASP A 160 2.07 7.02 3.27
C ASP A 160 0.75 6.24 3.13
N ASP A 161 0.50 5.26 4.01
CA ASP A 161 -0.76 4.53 4.07
C ASP A 161 -1.96 5.46 4.40
N TYR A 162 -1.79 6.38 5.36
CA TYR A 162 -2.81 7.37 5.68
C TYR A 162 -3.11 8.27 4.47
N LYS A 163 -2.07 8.80 3.81
CA LYS A 163 -2.21 9.65 2.61
C LYS A 163 -2.87 8.90 1.45
N THR A 164 -2.56 7.62 1.28
CA THR A 164 -3.20 6.76 0.27
C THR A 164 -4.70 6.65 0.52
N ILE A 165 -5.12 6.42 1.77
CA ILE A 165 -6.55 6.37 2.11
C ILE A 165 -7.22 7.75 1.91
N VAL A 166 -6.57 8.85 2.34
CA VAL A 166 -7.07 10.22 2.12
C VAL A 166 -7.32 10.49 0.63
N ARG A 167 -6.38 10.07 -0.22
CA ARG A 167 -6.49 10.26 -1.67
C ARG A 167 -7.55 9.37 -2.31
N TRP A 168 -7.81 8.19 -1.73
CA TRP A 168 -8.86 7.30 -2.20
C TRP A 168 -10.27 7.80 -1.88
N ILE A 169 -10.47 8.44 -0.73
CA ILE A 169 -11.76 9.02 -0.30
C ILE A 169 -12.20 10.17 -1.21
#